data_8800222ceb13aebde65e626530a56a56
#
_entry.id   8800222ceb13aebde65e626530a56a56
#
_cell.length_a   1.000
_cell.length_b   1.000
_cell.length_c   1.000
_cell.angle_alpha   90.00
_cell.angle_beta   90.00
_cell.angle_gamma   90.00
#
_symmetry.space_group_name_H-M   'P 1'
#
loop_
_entity.id
_entity.type
_entity.pdbx_description
1 polymer ?
#
loop_
_entity_poly.entity_id
_entity_poly.type
_entity_poly.pdbx_seq_one_letter_code
_entity_poly.pdbx_strand_id
1 'polypeptide(L)'
;MSTSLLEPATMGRVLTEATIENLEDLWAAKRGLLPAEDVRRISVSDALVDTGATLLSLPKKLIAQLGLARTGTKRVTSSTGGGEAGMYEAVRLTIRGRTCTMDVMEVPDEVPVLIGQLPLEHLDLVVDLRSRSLVGNPAHGGEHVYELY
;
A
#
# COMPACT_ATOMS: atom_id res chain seq x y z
N MET A 1 11.90 18.76 -20.41
CA MET A 1 11.37 18.09 -20.55
C MET A 1 10.85 17.69 -20.35
N SER A 2 11.42 17.81 -20.58
CA SER A 2 10.82 17.19 -20.84
C SER A 2 9.83 16.91 -20.42
N THR A 3 9.43 17.22 -20.61
CA THR A 3 8.19 16.83 -20.37
C THR A 3 7.81 15.58 -20.98
N SER A 4 8.39 15.15 -22.01
CA SER A 4 8.08 13.88 -22.64
C SER A 4 8.35 12.72 -21.73
N LEU A 5 9.21 12.87 -20.75
CA LEU A 5 9.40 11.83 -19.75
C LEU A 5 8.30 11.82 -18.70
N LEU A 6 7.82 13.02 -18.35
CA LEU A 6 6.73 13.12 -17.39
C LEU A 6 5.42 12.63 -17.94
N GLU A 7 5.14 12.93 -19.21
CA GLU A 7 3.89 12.52 -19.82
C GLU A 7 3.67 11.02 -19.80
N PRO A 8 4.62 10.20 -20.24
CA PRO A 8 4.42 8.75 -20.14
C PRO A 8 4.23 8.29 -18.72
N ALA A 9 5.02 8.82 -17.79
CA ALA A 9 4.89 8.44 -16.38
C ALA A 9 3.53 8.87 -15.84
N THR A 10 3.07 10.07 -16.18
CA THR A 10 1.77 10.57 -15.75
C THR A 10 0.65 9.78 -16.38
N MET A 11 0.73 9.52 -17.68
CA MET A 11 -0.30 8.80 -18.40
C MET A 11 -0.41 7.34 -17.96
N GLY A 12 0.70 6.74 -17.54
CA GLY A 12 0.71 5.36 -17.07
C GLY A 12 0.36 5.19 -15.62
N ARG A 13 0.12 6.29 -14.89
CA ARG A 13 -0.14 6.21 -13.47
C ARG A 13 -1.52 5.70 -13.17
N VAL A 14 -1.57 4.81 -12.20
CA VAL A 14 -2.84 4.32 -11.64
C VAL A 14 -2.86 4.74 -10.17
N LEU A 15 -3.86 5.50 -9.81
CA LEU A 15 -4.07 5.96 -8.45
C LEU A 15 -5.30 5.28 -7.88
N THR A 16 -5.30 5.07 -6.57
CA THR A 16 -6.44 4.44 -5.91
C THR A 16 -6.65 5.04 -4.53
N GLU A 17 -7.89 4.97 -4.08
CA GLU A 17 -8.18 5.22 -2.68
C GLU A 17 -7.67 4.05 -1.87
N ALA A 18 -7.16 4.33 -0.68
CA ALA A 18 -6.70 3.30 0.24
C ALA A 18 -6.94 3.77 1.66
N THR A 19 -7.41 2.85 2.50
CA THR A 19 -7.51 3.07 3.94
C THR A 19 -6.49 2.18 4.61
N ILE A 20 -5.74 2.77 5.54
CA ILE A 20 -4.65 2.08 6.22
C ILE A 20 -4.86 2.25 7.71
N GLU A 21 -4.90 1.14 8.43
CA GLU A 21 -5.21 1.13 9.86
C GLU A 21 -4.11 0.42 10.64
N ASN A 22 -3.79 0.96 11.82
CA ASN A 22 -2.85 0.34 12.74
C ASN A 22 -3.44 -1.00 13.19
N LEU A 23 -2.78 -2.11 12.85
CA LEU A 23 -3.32 -3.44 13.10
C LEU A 23 -3.39 -3.76 14.59
N GLU A 24 -2.41 -3.30 15.37
CA GLU A 24 -2.39 -3.50 16.82
C GLU A 24 -3.57 -2.79 17.47
N ASP A 25 -3.90 -1.59 17.01
CA ASP A 25 -5.07 -0.86 17.49
C ASP A 25 -6.37 -1.61 17.17
N LEU A 26 -6.46 -2.18 15.96
CA LEU A 26 -7.63 -2.95 15.57
C LEU A 26 -7.83 -4.16 16.49
N TRP A 27 -6.75 -4.85 16.81
CA TRP A 27 -6.81 -5.98 17.73
C TRP A 27 -7.19 -5.54 19.15
N ALA A 28 -6.64 -4.42 19.61
CA ALA A 28 -6.98 -3.89 20.92
C ALA A 28 -8.46 -3.50 20.99
N ALA A 29 -8.97 -2.86 19.95
CA ALA A 29 -10.38 -2.49 19.87
C ALA A 29 -11.27 -3.73 19.87
N LYS A 30 -10.89 -4.75 19.11
CA LYS A 30 -11.63 -6.00 19.04
C LYS A 30 -11.73 -6.68 20.40
N ARG A 31 -10.70 -6.52 21.23
CA ARG A 31 -10.65 -7.12 22.57
C ARG A 31 -11.22 -6.22 23.66
N GLY A 32 -11.77 -5.07 23.29
CA GLY A 32 -12.34 -4.15 24.23
C GLY A 32 -11.33 -3.35 25.04
N LEU A 33 -10.06 -3.33 24.60
CA LEU A 33 -8.99 -2.60 25.27
C LEU A 33 -8.81 -1.18 24.75
N LEU A 34 -9.46 -0.84 23.64
CA LEU A 34 -9.36 0.46 23.00
C LEU A 34 -10.71 0.77 22.38
N PRO A 35 -11.24 2.01 22.55
CA PRO A 35 -12.46 2.39 21.82
C PRO A 35 -12.22 2.34 20.32
N ALA A 36 -13.23 1.93 19.57
CA ALA A 36 -13.12 1.82 18.11
C ALA A 36 -12.73 3.14 17.44
N GLU A 37 -13.22 4.26 17.99
CA GLU A 37 -12.90 5.59 17.47
C GLU A 37 -11.44 6.00 17.70
N ASP A 38 -10.73 5.29 18.57
CA ASP A 38 -9.34 5.60 18.86
C ASP A 38 -8.36 4.78 18.00
N VAL A 39 -8.86 3.90 17.14
CA VAL A 39 -8.02 3.18 16.19
C VAL A 39 -7.39 4.18 15.23
N ARG A 40 -6.07 4.19 15.17
CA ARG A 40 -5.37 5.12 14.27
C ARG A 40 -5.47 4.62 12.83
N ARG A 41 -5.97 5.46 11.97
CA ARG A 41 -6.15 5.15 10.55
C ARG A 41 -5.97 6.39 9.71
N ILE A 42 -5.61 6.18 8.46
CA ILE A 42 -5.53 7.23 7.47
C ILE A 42 -6.26 6.75 6.22
N SER A 43 -6.79 7.70 5.47
CA SER A 43 -7.37 7.43 4.15
C SER A 43 -6.73 8.38 3.16
N VAL A 44 -6.28 7.85 2.05
CA VAL A 44 -5.69 8.63 0.97
C VAL A 44 -6.47 8.37 -0.31
N SER A 45 -6.53 9.37 -1.18
CA SER A 45 -7.23 9.23 -2.45
C SER A 45 -6.27 9.01 -3.62
N ASP A 46 -4.99 9.12 -3.37
CA ASP A 46 -3.95 9.17 -4.40
C ASP A 46 -2.81 8.19 -4.15
N ALA A 47 -3.11 7.04 -3.55
CA ALA A 47 -2.10 6.00 -3.44
C ALA A 47 -1.69 5.56 -4.84
N LEU A 48 -0.38 5.50 -5.08
CA LEU A 48 0.15 5.15 -6.39
C LEU A 48 0.34 3.64 -6.49
N VAL A 49 -0.30 3.05 -7.48
CA VAL A 49 -0.11 1.63 -7.78
C VAL A 49 1.20 1.49 -8.55
N ASP A 50 2.15 0.78 -7.95
CA ASP A 50 3.50 0.63 -8.51
C ASP A 50 3.85 -0.84 -8.56
N THR A 51 3.59 -1.47 -9.71
CA THR A 51 3.83 -2.91 -9.88
C THR A 51 5.33 -3.24 -9.91
N GLY A 52 6.19 -2.23 -10.03
CA GLY A 52 7.63 -2.41 -9.91
C GLY A 52 8.10 -2.47 -8.47
N ALA A 53 7.29 -2.02 -7.53
CA ALA A 53 7.60 -2.12 -6.10
C ALA A 53 7.05 -3.44 -5.55
N THR A 54 7.63 -3.93 -4.47
CA THR A 54 7.22 -5.20 -3.88
C THR A 54 6.19 -5.01 -2.77
N LEU A 55 6.45 -4.09 -1.88
CA LEU A 55 5.70 -3.96 -0.62
C LEU A 55 4.75 -2.77 -0.63
N LEU A 56 4.11 -2.55 0.52
CA LEU A 56 3.38 -1.33 0.82
C LEU A 56 4.38 -0.34 1.40
N SER A 57 4.47 0.85 0.83
CA SER A 57 5.38 1.89 1.31
C SER A 57 4.60 3.12 1.71
N LEU A 58 4.97 3.69 2.85
CA LEU A 58 4.33 4.90 3.38
C LEU A 58 5.39 5.96 3.65
N PRO A 59 5.07 7.24 3.37
CA PRO A 59 5.94 8.32 3.80
C PRO A 59 6.03 8.39 5.32
N LYS A 60 7.18 8.85 5.82
CA LYS A 60 7.47 8.95 7.24
C LYS A 60 6.36 9.59 8.06
N LYS A 61 5.80 10.68 7.56
CA LYS A 61 4.76 11.42 8.29
C LYS A 61 3.52 10.58 8.53
N LEU A 62 3.16 9.73 7.58
CA LEU A 62 1.99 8.85 7.74
C LEU A 62 2.27 7.71 8.68
N ILE A 63 3.50 7.18 8.67
CA ILE A 63 3.92 6.17 9.64
C ILE A 63 3.80 6.73 11.05
N ALA A 64 4.22 7.99 11.26
CA ALA A 64 4.11 8.64 12.56
C ALA A 64 2.65 8.83 12.97
N GLN A 65 1.78 9.25 12.05
CA GLN A 65 0.35 9.40 12.33
C GLN A 65 -0.29 8.08 12.75
N LEU A 66 0.14 6.99 12.13
CA LEU A 66 -0.38 5.67 12.45
C LEU A 66 0.25 5.09 13.72
N GLY A 67 1.31 5.73 14.24
CA GLY A 67 1.96 5.28 15.46
C GLY A 67 2.65 3.92 15.33
N LEU A 68 3.12 3.58 14.14
CA LEU A 68 3.75 2.29 13.91
C LEU A 68 5.15 2.23 14.53
N ALA A 69 5.48 1.11 15.14
CA ALA A 69 6.80 0.89 15.70
C ALA A 69 7.72 0.29 14.64
N ARG A 70 8.98 0.74 14.65
CA ARG A 70 9.98 0.23 13.71
C ARG A 70 10.39 -1.17 14.13
N THR A 71 10.45 -2.07 13.17
CA THR A 71 10.82 -3.48 13.40
C THR A 71 12.22 -3.81 12.89
N GLY A 72 12.79 -2.99 12.02
CA GLY A 72 14.12 -3.24 11.49
C GLY A 72 14.38 -2.46 10.22
N THR A 73 15.30 -2.97 9.42
CA THR A 73 15.64 -2.39 8.12
C THR A 73 15.71 -3.50 7.08
N LYS A 74 15.51 -3.12 5.83
CA LYS A 74 15.70 -4.02 4.69
C LYS A 74 16.57 -3.36 3.67
N ARG A 75 17.39 -4.17 3.01
CA ARG A 75 18.16 -3.69 1.87
C ARG A 75 17.20 -3.51 0.69
N VAL A 76 17.29 -2.37 0.04
CA VAL A 76 16.45 -2.06 -1.13
C VAL A 76 17.35 -1.73 -2.30
N THR A 77 16.85 -2.01 -3.51
CA THR A 77 17.54 -1.67 -4.75
C THR A 77 16.59 -0.87 -5.62
N SER A 78 17.16 0.04 -6.40
CA SER A 78 16.39 0.84 -7.35
C SER A 78 17.26 1.05 -8.58
N SER A 79 16.67 1.70 -9.59
CA SER A 79 17.41 2.02 -10.83
C SER A 79 18.62 2.91 -10.57
N THR A 80 18.64 3.64 -9.47
CA THR A 80 19.73 4.56 -9.13
C THR A 80 20.71 3.99 -8.12
N GLY A 81 20.53 2.75 -7.68
CA GLY A 81 21.43 2.10 -6.74
C GLY A 81 20.70 1.45 -5.59
N GLY A 82 21.47 1.03 -4.60
CA GLY A 82 20.94 0.35 -3.42
C GLY A 82 20.93 1.27 -2.19
N GLY A 83 20.28 0.81 -1.15
CA GLY A 83 20.22 1.50 0.11
C GLY A 83 19.49 0.64 1.15
N GLU A 84 19.10 1.27 2.25
CA GLU A 84 18.34 0.61 3.29
C GLU A 84 17.06 1.40 3.56
N ALA A 85 16.00 0.70 3.88
CA ALA A 85 14.73 1.31 4.25
C ALA A 85 14.26 0.76 5.60
N GLY A 86 13.68 1.64 6.42
CA GLY A 86 13.07 1.22 7.68
C GLY A 86 11.83 0.38 7.43
N MET A 87 11.66 -0.65 8.22
CA MET A 87 10.47 -1.50 8.19
C MET A 87 9.69 -1.28 9.48
N TYR A 88 8.39 -1.32 9.38
CA TYR A 88 7.48 -1.03 10.49
C TYR A 88 6.43 -2.12 10.62
N GLU A 89 5.78 -2.11 11.78
CA GLU A 89 4.72 -3.04 12.11
C GLU A 89 3.60 -3.05 11.09
N ALA A 90 2.87 -4.16 11.05
CA ALA A 90 1.84 -4.36 10.06
C ALA A 90 0.63 -3.44 10.23
N VAL A 91 0.04 -3.14 9.12
CA VAL A 91 -1.23 -2.40 9.04
C VAL A 91 -2.27 -3.28 8.35
N ARG A 92 -3.53 -2.88 8.48
CA ARG A 92 -4.59 -3.38 7.60
C ARG A 92 -4.75 -2.39 6.46
N LEU A 93 -4.62 -2.90 5.25
CA LEU A 93 -4.83 -2.13 4.03
C LEU A 93 -6.18 -2.51 3.44
N THR A 94 -6.99 -1.50 3.13
CA THR A 94 -8.27 -1.72 2.46
C THR A 94 -8.28 -0.94 1.15
N ILE A 95 -8.56 -1.65 0.06
CA ILE A 95 -8.72 -1.06 -1.27
C ILE A 95 -9.94 -1.72 -1.90
N ARG A 96 -10.89 -0.91 -2.38
CA ARG A 96 -12.09 -1.39 -3.05
C ARG A 96 -12.84 -2.44 -2.22
N GLY A 97 -12.90 -2.22 -0.92
CA GLY A 97 -13.60 -3.12 0.01
C GLY A 97 -12.86 -4.41 0.34
N ARG A 98 -11.68 -4.63 -0.23
CA ARG A 98 -10.87 -5.83 0.05
C ARG A 98 -9.77 -5.47 1.03
N THR A 99 -9.47 -6.36 1.96
CA THR A 99 -8.50 -6.09 3.02
C THR A 99 -7.37 -7.11 3.03
N CYS A 100 -6.18 -6.64 3.40
CA CYS A 100 -5.07 -7.51 3.70
C CYS A 100 -4.24 -6.88 4.81
N THR A 101 -3.35 -7.66 5.41
CA THR A 101 -2.40 -7.15 6.39
C THR A 101 -1.00 -7.18 5.79
N MET A 102 -0.22 -6.14 6.06
CA MET A 102 1.05 -5.98 5.39
C MET A 102 1.99 -5.17 6.25
N ASP A 103 3.25 -5.59 6.31
CA ASP A 103 4.30 -4.76 6.88
C ASP A 103 4.52 -3.53 6.02
N VAL A 104 5.04 -2.48 6.62
CA VAL A 104 5.20 -1.18 5.97
C VAL A 104 6.67 -0.87 5.78
N MET A 105 7.02 -0.42 4.57
CA MET A 105 8.34 0.11 4.27
C MET A 105 8.27 1.64 4.29
N GLU A 106 9.25 2.28 4.89
CA GLU A 106 9.33 3.74 4.94
C GLU A 106 9.88 4.31 3.65
N VAL A 107 9.25 5.39 3.19
CA VAL A 107 9.78 6.21 2.09
C VAL A 107 9.81 7.67 2.54
N PRO A 108 10.61 8.53 1.87
CA PRO A 108 10.64 9.96 2.20
C PRO A 108 9.27 10.62 2.03
N ASP A 109 9.09 11.76 2.69
CA ASP A 109 7.78 12.43 2.74
C ASP A 109 7.30 12.95 1.37
N GLU A 110 8.19 13.17 0.44
CA GLU A 110 7.81 13.58 -0.91
C GLU A 110 7.32 12.43 -1.80
N VAL A 111 7.46 11.19 -1.33
CA VAL A 111 6.99 10.02 -2.07
C VAL A 111 5.56 9.70 -1.60
N PRO A 112 4.63 9.42 -2.52
CA PRO A 112 3.27 9.06 -2.10
C PRO A 112 3.22 7.66 -1.50
N VAL A 113 2.05 7.30 -0.99
CA VAL A 113 1.79 5.91 -0.62
C VAL A 113 1.95 5.05 -1.87
N LEU A 114 2.75 3.99 -1.78
CA LEU A 114 3.01 3.08 -2.89
C LEU A 114 2.39 1.73 -2.60
N ILE A 115 1.55 1.26 -3.52
CA ILE A 115 0.94 -0.06 -3.44
C ILE A 115 1.71 -0.97 -4.39
N GLY A 116 2.56 -1.82 -3.84
CA GLY A 116 3.38 -2.71 -4.63
C GLY A 116 2.69 -4.01 -5.01
N GLN A 117 3.45 -4.90 -5.63
CA GLN A 117 2.93 -6.14 -6.20
C GLN A 117 2.34 -7.08 -5.15
N LEU A 118 2.98 -7.20 -3.99
CA LEU A 118 2.54 -8.13 -2.97
C LEU A 118 1.16 -7.78 -2.40
N PRO A 119 0.89 -6.52 -2.02
CA PRO A 119 -0.47 -6.13 -1.64
C PRO A 119 -1.50 -6.41 -2.74
N LEU A 120 -1.15 -6.13 -4.00
CA LEU A 120 -2.08 -6.36 -5.10
C LEU A 120 -2.43 -7.84 -5.23
N GLU A 121 -1.46 -8.72 -5.08
CA GLU A 121 -1.71 -10.16 -5.12
C GLU A 121 -2.60 -10.59 -3.95
N HIS A 122 -2.33 -10.09 -2.75
CA HIS A 122 -3.16 -10.42 -1.59
C HIS A 122 -4.60 -9.95 -1.76
N LEU A 123 -4.80 -8.82 -2.41
CA LEU A 123 -6.13 -8.25 -2.64
C LEU A 123 -6.79 -8.81 -3.89
N ASP A 124 -6.04 -9.58 -4.67
CA ASP A 124 -6.49 -10.14 -5.96
C ASP A 124 -7.01 -9.04 -6.89
N LEU A 125 -6.24 -7.95 -6.94
CA LEU A 125 -6.51 -6.80 -7.81
C LEU A 125 -5.42 -6.72 -8.87
N VAL A 126 -5.82 -6.33 -10.08
CA VAL A 126 -4.88 -6.12 -11.17
C VAL A 126 -5.09 -4.74 -11.78
N VAL A 127 -4.06 -4.26 -12.47
CA VAL A 127 -4.14 -2.99 -13.17
C VAL A 127 -4.80 -3.22 -14.52
N ASP A 128 -5.86 -2.45 -14.78
CA ASP A 128 -6.47 -2.40 -16.10
C ASP A 128 -5.91 -1.16 -16.79
N LEU A 129 -5.09 -1.38 -17.80
CA LEU A 129 -4.43 -0.29 -18.52
C LEU A 129 -5.39 0.55 -19.35
N ARG A 130 -6.53 -0.02 -19.76
CA ARG A 130 -7.53 0.72 -20.52
C ARG A 130 -8.20 1.78 -19.68
N SER A 131 -8.70 1.39 -18.51
CA SER A 131 -9.38 2.30 -17.60
C SER A 131 -8.42 3.01 -16.67
N ARG A 132 -7.15 2.60 -16.64
CA ARG A 132 -6.13 3.11 -15.70
C ARG A 132 -6.62 3.03 -14.27
N SER A 133 -7.13 1.87 -13.92
CA SER A 133 -7.68 1.65 -12.59
C SER A 133 -7.37 0.24 -12.11
N LEU A 134 -7.59 0.01 -10.83
CA LEU A 134 -7.54 -1.33 -10.28
C LEU A 134 -8.89 -2.00 -10.47
N VAL A 135 -8.85 -3.25 -10.88
CA VAL A 135 -10.06 -4.06 -11.04
C VAL A 135 -9.81 -5.42 -10.40
N GLY A 136 -10.89 -6.12 -10.09
CA GLY A 136 -10.78 -7.51 -9.66
C GLY A 136 -10.15 -8.35 -10.76
N ASN A 137 -9.36 -9.35 -10.36
CA ASN A 137 -8.64 -10.20 -11.29
C ASN A 137 -9.62 -10.88 -12.28
N PRO A 138 -9.54 -10.61 -13.59
CA PRO A 138 -10.45 -11.23 -14.55
C PRO A 138 -10.35 -12.75 -14.58
N ALA A 139 -9.20 -13.32 -14.26
CA ALA A 139 -9.02 -14.76 -14.21
C ALA A 139 -9.90 -15.41 -13.13
N HIS A 140 -10.35 -14.62 -12.17
CA HIS A 140 -11.22 -15.06 -11.08
C HIS A 140 -12.63 -14.45 -11.20
N GLY A 141 -13.00 -13.99 -12.38
CA GLY A 141 -14.30 -13.36 -12.60
C GLY A 141 -14.46 -12.03 -11.88
N GLY A 142 -13.37 -11.39 -11.49
CA GLY A 142 -13.41 -10.15 -10.74
C GLY A 142 -13.68 -10.31 -9.25
N GLU A 143 -13.89 -11.53 -8.78
CA GLU A 143 -14.12 -11.80 -7.36
C GLU A 143 -12.81 -12.03 -6.63
N HIS A 144 -12.81 -11.81 -5.31
CA HIS A 144 -11.62 -12.00 -4.50
C HIS A 144 -11.42 -13.49 -4.22
N VAL A 145 -10.49 -14.10 -4.93
CA VAL A 145 -10.26 -15.55 -4.86
C VAL A 145 -8.78 -15.84 -4.62
N TYR A 146 -8.50 -16.73 -3.70
CA TYR A 146 -7.16 -17.28 -3.51
C TYR A 146 -7.12 -18.68 -4.09
N GLU A 147 -6.13 -18.91 -4.96
CA GLU A 147 -5.93 -20.26 -5.49
C GLU A 147 -5.23 -21.11 -4.46
N LEU A 148 -5.74 -22.32 -4.26
CA LEU A 148 -5.22 -23.20 -3.23
C LEU A 148 -4.05 -24.04 -3.72
N TYR A 149 -4.05 -24.40 -5.00
CA TYR A 149 -3.00 -25.19 -5.63
C TYR A 149 -2.60 -24.62 -6.97
#